data_ff940872284da6bdb7532ddf1331daa9
#
_entry.id   ff940872284da6bdb7532ddf1331daa9
#
_cell.length_a   1.000
_cell.length_b   1.000
_cell.length_c   1.000
_cell.angle_alpha   90.00
_cell.angle_beta   90.00
_cell.angle_gamma   90.00
#
_symmetry.space_group_name_H-M   'P 1'
#
loop_
_entity.id
_entity.type
_entity.pdbx_description
1 polymer ?
#
loop_
_entity_poly.entity_id
_entity_poly.type
_entity_poly.pdbx_seq_one_letter_code
_entity_poly.pdbx_strand_id
1 'polypeptide(L)'
;MHESGENYLETILILEQKNGSVRSIDIANELDYTKPSISRAMGILRKNGLITMENSGRIVLTPQGRKKANDIYERHLLLTRFLVLTLSLDEETPTTDACLSEHVI
;
A
#
# COMPACT_ATOMS: atom_id res chain seq x y z
N MET A 1 -4.54 -0.35 -14.86
CA MET A 1 -5.26 -0.43 -13.60
C MET A 1 -5.44 0.95 -13.03
N HIS A 2 -6.58 1.19 -12.43
CA HIS A 2 -6.85 2.48 -11.82
C HIS A 2 -6.06 2.65 -10.54
N GLU A 3 -5.89 3.90 -10.16
CA GLU A 3 -5.22 4.25 -8.94
C GLU A 3 -5.83 3.57 -7.73
N SER A 4 -7.14 3.48 -7.67
CA SER A 4 -7.81 2.82 -6.55
C SER A 4 -7.50 1.32 -6.51
N GLY A 5 -7.38 0.68 -7.67
CA GLY A 5 -7.01 -0.73 -7.73
C GLY A 5 -5.61 -0.96 -7.19
N GLU A 6 -4.69 -0.07 -7.51
CA GLU A 6 -3.34 -0.14 -6.97
C GLU A 6 -3.34 0.04 -5.46
N ASN A 7 -4.15 0.96 -4.97
CA ASN A 7 -4.29 1.19 -3.54
C ASN A 7 -4.75 -0.07 -2.81
N TYR A 8 -5.72 -0.77 -3.38
CA TYR A 8 -6.21 -2.01 -2.77
C TYR A 8 -5.13 -3.07 -2.71
N LEU A 9 -4.37 -3.23 -3.79
CA LEU A 9 -3.30 -4.24 -3.82
C LEU A 9 -2.22 -3.93 -2.78
N GLU A 10 -1.83 -2.68 -2.69
CA GLU A 10 -0.83 -2.26 -1.71
C GLU A 10 -1.35 -2.48 -0.30
N THR A 11 -2.61 -2.14 -0.05
CA THR A 11 -3.22 -2.30 1.26
C THR A 11 -3.26 -3.78 1.65
N ILE A 12 -3.62 -4.65 0.72
CA ILE A 12 -3.63 -6.09 0.98
C ILE A 12 -2.24 -6.58 1.36
N LEU A 13 -1.23 -6.14 0.65
CA LEU A 13 0.15 -6.54 0.94
C LEU A 13 0.57 -6.07 2.33
N ILE A 14 0.30 -4.82 2.67
CA ILE A 14 0.67 -4.26 3.95
C ILE A 14 -0.05 -4.98 5.09
N LEU A 15 -1.35 -5.20 4.95
CA LEU A 15 -2.13 -5.88 5.97
C LEU A 15 -1.70 -7.33 6.14
N GLU A 16 -1.34 -7.99 5.05
CA GLU A 16 -0.83 -9.35 5.11
C GLU A 16 0.47 -9.40 5.91
N GLN A 17 1.37 -8.47 5.67
CA GLN A 17 2.63 -8.41 6.40
C GLN A 17 2.42 -8.11 7.87
N LYS A 18 1.44 -7.27 8.16
CA LYS A 18 1.17 -6.82 9.53
C LYS A 18 0.43 -7.86 10.35
N ASN A 19 -0.59 -8.48 9.77
CA ASN A 19 -1.51 -9.35 10.49
C ASN A 19 -1.42 -10.82 10.10
N GLY A 20 -0.72 -11.14 9.02
CA GLY A 20 -0.60 -12.51 8.54
C GLY A 20 -1.75 -12.96 7.64
N SER A 21 -2.91 -12.33 7.74
CA SER A 21 -4.03 -12.66 6.87
C SER A 21 -4.89 -11.42 6.68
N VAL A 22 -5.64 -11.39 5.59
CA VAL A 22 -6.43 -10.23 5.21
C VAL A 22 -7.83 -10.68 4.80
N ARG A 23 -8.83 -9.95 5.25
CA ARG A 23 -10.22 -10.12 4.84
C ARG A 23 -10.76 -8.78 4.36
N SER A 24 -11.91 -8.82 3.69
CA SER A 24 -12.53 -7.60 3.18
C SER A 24 -12.77 -6.57 4.28
N ILE A 25 -13.16 -7.02 5.46
CA ILE A 25 -13.43 -6.11 6.57
C ILE A 25 -12.16 -5.37 7.00
N ASP A 26 -11.03 -6.03 6.93
CA ASP A 26 -9.76 -5.40 7.30
C ASP A 26 -9.43 -4.26 6.34
N ILE A 27 -9.67 -4.48 5.05
CA ILE A 27 -9.44 -3.46 4.04
C ILE A 27 -10.42 -2.30 4.21
N ALA A 28 -11.68 -2.62 4.49
CA ALA A 28 -12.69 -1.59 4.69
C ALA A 28 -12.32 -0.69 5.85
N ASN A 29 -11.87 -1.28 6.94
CA ASN A 29 -11.47 -0.51 8.12
C ASN A 29 -10.22 0.32 7.87
N GLU A 30 -9.26 -0.26 7.15
CA GLU A 30 -8.00 0.43 6.87
C GLU A 30 -8.21 1.65 5.98
N LEU A 31 -9.06 1.53 4.96
CA LEU A 31 -9.28 2.59 3.99
C LEU A 31 -10.51 3.44 4.30
N ASP A 32 -11.25 3.08 5.32
CA ASP A 32 -12.47 3.78 5.71
C ASP A 32 -13.49 3.78 4.56
N TYR A 33 -13.64 2.65 3.90
CA TYR A 33 -14.59 2.47 2.81
C TYR A 33 -15.73 1.56 3.27
N THR A 34 -16.87 1.63 2.57
CA THR A 34 -18.01 0.76 2.91
C THR A 34 -17.73 -0.67 2.46
N LYS A 35 -18.39 -1.60 3.14
CA LYS A 35 -18.26 -3.03 2.78
C LYS A 35 -18.69 -3.31 1.36
N PRO A 36 -19.82 -2.77 0.85
CA PRO A 36 -20.20 -3.01 -0.55
C PRO A 36 -19.14 -2.52 -1.55
N SER A 37 -18.51 -1.38 -1.27
CA SER A 37 -17.45 -0.86 -2.14
C SER A 37 -16.26 -1.80 -2.18
N ILE A 38 -15.86 -2.31 -1.02
CA ILE A 38 -14.74 -3.23 -0.94
C ILE A 38 -15.08 -4.56 -1.62
N SER A 39 -16.28 -5.08 -1.40
CA SER A 39 -16.69 -6.33 -2.05
C SER A 39 -16.63 -6.22 -3.56
N ARG A 40 -17.08 -5.09 -4.08
CA ARG A 40 -17.04 -4.84 -5.52
C ARG A 40 -15.62 -4.77 -6.02
N ALA A 41 -14.76 -4.05 -5.31
CA ALA A 41 -13.35 -3.91 -5.67
C ALA A 41 -12.64 -5.26 -5.64
N MET A 42 -12.89 -6.05 -4.61
CA MET A 42 -12.28 -7.37 -4.51
C MET A 42 -12.75 -8.29 -5.62
N GLY A 43 -14.03 -8.18 -6.01
CA GLY A 43 -14.55 -8.93 -7.15
C GLY A 43 -13.82 -8.60 -8.44
N ILE A 44 -13.51 -7.34 -8.66
CA ILE A 44 -12.77 -6.89 -9.84
C ILE A 44 -11.34 -7.44 -9.82
N LEU A 45 -10.68 -7.34 -8.70
CA LEU A 45 -9.30 -7.84 -8.57
C LEU A 45 -9.26 -9.36 -8.77
N ARG A 46 -10.24 -10.07 -8.23
CA ARG A 46 -10.34 -11.51 -8.40
C ARG A 46 -10.55 -11.88 -9.85
N LYS A 47 -11.41 -11.15 -10.53
CA LYS A 47 -11.71 -11.40 -11.95
C LYS A 47 -10.45 -11.18 -12.80
N ASN A 48 -9.61 -10.23 -12.42
CA ASN A 48 -8.38 -9.92 -13.13
C ASN A 48 -7.22 -10.83 -12.75
N GLY A 49 -7.46 -11.81 -11.89
CA GLY A 49 -6.44 -12.79 -11.52
C GLY A 49 -5.40 -12.28 -10.55
N LEU A 50 -5.70 -11.21 -9.84
CA LEU A 50 -4.73 -10.60 -8.92
C LEU A 50 -4.88 -11.11 -7.50
N ILE A 51 -6.07 -11.58 -7.13
CA ILE A 51 -6.33 -12.17 -5.82
C ILE A 51 -7.18 -13.41 -5.96
N THR A 52 -7.16 -14.24 -4.92
CA THR A 52 -8.13 -15.32 -4.73
C THR A 52 -8.78 -15.12 -3.38
N MET A 53 -9.95 -15.73 -3.19
CA MET A 53 -10.64 -15.70 -1.92
C MET A 53 -10.91 -17.14 -1.46
N GLU A 54 -10.48 -17.42 -0.24
CA GLU A 54 -10.71 -18.73 0.35
C GLU A 54 -12.13 -18.81 0.91
N ASN A 55 -12.56 -20.02 1.22
CA ASN A 55 -13.91 -20.23 1.77
C ASN A 55 -14.12 -19.49 3.08
N SER A 56 -13.03 -19.26 3.83
CA SER A 56 -13.08 -18.53 5.09
C SER A 56 -13.23 -17.02 4.87
N GLY A 57 -13.17 -16.56 3.62
CA GLY A 57 -13.19 -15.14 3.31
C GLY A 57 -11.81 -14.50 3.28
N ARG A 58 -10.77 -15.29 3.51
CA ARG A 58 -9.41 -14.78 3.47
C ARG A 58 -9.02 -14.42 2.04
N ILE A 59 -8.44 -13.24 1.88
CA ILE A 59 -7.98 -12.75 0.59
C ILE A 59 -6.49 -13.07 0.46
N VAL A 60 -6.13 -13.68 -0.66
CA VAL A 60 -4.75 -14.08 -0.91
C VAL A 60 -4.32 -13.51 -2.25
N LEU A 61 -3.16 -12.85 -2.26
CA LEU A 61 -2.57 -12.35 -3.50
C LEU A 61 -2.09 -13.52 -4.34
N THR A 62 -2.45 -13.53 -5.62
CA THR A 62 -1.86 -14.48 -6.57
C THR A 62 -0.41 -14.09 -6.81
N PRO A 63 0.42 -14.98 -7.41
CA PRO A 63 1.78 -14.57 -7.76
C PRO A 63 1.82 -13.30 -8.60
N GLN A 64 0.88 -13.16 -9.53
CA GLN A 64 0.78 -11.97 -10.37
C GLN A 64 0.37 -10.76 -9.54
N GLY A 65 -0.60 -10.93 -8.66
CA GLY A 65 -1.04 -9.84 -7.79
C GLY A 65 0.03 -9.43 -6.80
N ARG A 66 0.77 -10.39 -6.28
CA ARG A 66 1.87 -10.12 -5.34
C ARG A 66 2.98 -9.32 -6.00
N LYS A 67 3.34 -9.70 -7.21
CA LYS A 67 4.35 -8.96 -7.95
C LYS A 67 3.92 -7.52 -8.18
N LYS A 68 2.67 -7.34 -8.60
CA LYS A 68 2.15 -6.00 -8.83
C LYS A 68 2.09 -5.18 -7.56
N ALA A 69 1.65 -5.79 -6.46
CA ALA A 69 1.59 -5.12 -5.17
C ALA A 69 2.98 -4.71 -4.69
N ASN A 70 3.96 -5.58 -4.85
CA ASN A 70 5.34 -5.27 -4.47
C ASN A 70 5.90 -4.13 -5.30
N ASP A 71 5.63 -4.12 -6.60
CA ASP A 71 6.09 -3.05 -7.48
C ASP A 71 5.52 -1.70 -7.06
N ILE A 72 4.24 -1.68 -6.72
CA ILE A 72 3.57 -0.47 -6.27
C ILE A 72 4.17 -0.01 -4.94
N TYR A 73 4.34 -0.92 -4.01
CA TYR A 73 4.89 -0.63 -2.70
C TYR A 73 6.30 -0.06 -2.81
N GLU A 74 7.14 -0.68 -3.61
CA GLU A 74 8.51 -0.21 -3.82
C GLU A 74 8.55 1.17 -4.47
N ARG A 75 7.66 1.40 -5.42
CA ARG A 75 7.56 2.72 -6.07
C ARG A 75 7.21 3.81 -5.07
N HIS A 76 6.25 3.54 -4.22
CA HIS A 76 5.85 4.49 -3.19
C HIS A 76 6.96 4.72 -2.18
N LEU A 77 7.68 3.67 -1.84
CA LEU A 77 8.78 3.76 -0.89
C LEU A 77 9.91 4.61 -1.45
N LEU A 78 10.27 4.40 -2.73
CA LEU A 78 11.30 5.18 -3.38
C LEU A 78 10.91 6.64 -3.50
N LEU A 79 9.67 6.90 -3.85
CA LEU A 79 9.17 8.26 -3.97
C LEU A 79 9.23 8.97 -2.62
N THR A 80 8.82 8.29 -1.57
CA THR A 80 8.88 8.84 -0.23
C THR A 80 10.31 9.19 0.17
N ARG A 81 11.25 8.30 -0.11
CA ARG A 81 12.66 8.55 0.18
C ARG A 81 13.19 9.74 -0.59
N PHE A 82 12.82 9.84 -1.85
CA PHE A 82 13.23 10.96 -2.68
C PHE A 82 12.71 12.28 -2.13
N LEU A 83 11.46 12.32 -1.74
CA LEU A 83 10.86 13.53 -1.17
C LEU A 83 11.52 13.93 0.14
N VAL A 84 11.80 12.95 0.98
CA VAL A 84 12.47 13.22 2.25
C VAL A 84 13.84 13.81 2.01
N LEU A 85 14.62 13.25 1.09
CA LEU A 85 15.94 13.77 0.77
C LEU A 85 15.87 15.17 0.19
N THR A 86 14.91 15.43 -0.67
CA THR A 86 14.74 16.74 -1.27
C THR A 86 14.42 17.78 -0.22
N LEU A 87 13.49 17.48 0.68
CA LEU A 87 13.14 18.37 1.76
C LEU A 87 14.31 18.60 2.72
N SER A 88 15.08 17.56 2.94
CA SER A 88 16.24 17.64 3.80
C SER A 88 17.28 18.62 3.23
N LEU A 89 17.51 18.55 1.93
CA LEU A 89 18.45 19.44 1.28
C LEU A 89 17.98 20.90 1.35
N ASP A 90 16.69 21.11 1.15
CA ASP A 90 16.14 22.46 1.23
C ASP A 90 16.26 23.03 2.62
N GLU A 91 16.03 22.21 3.61
CA GLU A 91 16.08 22.64 5.00
C GLU A 91 17.50 22.88 5.49
N GLU A 92 18.46 22.25 4.86
CA GLU A 92 19.85 22.38 5.26
C GLU A 92 20.51 23.65 4.75
N THR A 93 19.85 24.38 3.89
CA THR A 93 20.38 25.66 3.48
C THR A 93 19.93 26.71 4.43
N PRO A 94 20.44 27.76 4.35
CA PRO A 94 21.60 28.39 4.93
C PRO A 94 21.53 28.46 6.44
N THR A 95 20.36 28.35 7.01
CA THR A 95 20.20 28.44 8.45
C THR A 95 20.11 27.09 9.10
N THR A 96 20.16 26.06 8.31
CA THR A 96 20.03 24.74 8.84
C THR A 96 21.29 24.31 9.51
N ASP A 97 21.11 23.48 10.48
CA ASP A 97 22.23 23.00 11.25
C ASP A 97 22.05 21.50 11.45
N ALA A 98 22.87 20.97 12.33
CA ALA A 98 22.88 19.56 12.59
C ALA A 98 21.54 19.03 13.10
N CYS A 99 20.74 19.86 13.70
CA CYS A 99 19.48 19.42 14.26
C CYS A 99 18.52 18.92 13.19
N LEU A 100 18.51 19.60 12.05
CA LEU A 100 17.62 19.19 10.97
C LEU A 100 18.02 17.86 10.37
N SER A 101 19.31 17.59 10.31
CA SER A 101 19.79 16.31 9.82
C SER A 101 19.25 15.17 10.67
N GLU A 102 19.14 15.36 11.94
CA GLU A 102 18.63 14.35 12.83
C GLU A 102 17.14 14.08 12.61
N HIS A 103 16.40 15.12 12.30
CA HIS A 103 14.96 14.99 12.11
C HIS A 103 14.60 14.31 10.81
N VAL A 104 15.47 14.33 9.86
CA VAL A 104 15.18 13.81 8.54
C VAL A 104 15.34 12.30 8.47
N ILE A 105 16.14 11.78 9.30
CA ILE A 105 16.37 10.34 9.34
C ILE A 105 15.22 9.62 10.00
#